data_7e84a5d9410cf2b0cf459824081f9349
#
_entry.id   7e84a5d9410cf2b0cf459824081f9349
#
_cell.length_a   1.000
_cell.length_b   1.000
_cell.length_c   1.000
_cell.angle_alpha   90.00
_cell.angle_beta   90.00
_cell.angle_gamma   90.00
#
_symmetry.space_group_name_H-M   'P 1'
#
loop_
_entity.id
_entity.type
_entity.pdbx_description
1 polymer ?
#
loop_
_entity_poly.entity_id
_entity_poly.type
_entity_poly.pdbx_seq_one_letter_code
_entity_poly.pdbx_strand_id
1 'polypeptide(L)'
;MNQGAWKRFWTWCQCTLGAGWIHLATYNIMNVYGLENVEAASRERPLLLVANHRSFFDMYAVSTVLFRNTTWTKRLFFPVRGRFFYQNPLGLLVNLIMGWWSMYPPFFATGDHPIPEKRAFDKFSFSVLTDLASTGPGNIIGFHPEGTRNKSDDPYSYLRAQPGIGKLIMDARPQVIPVFIAGLCNSLPRQVARNWNREEVIRIHFGPLLNLSEHLDKPDRLRTHKEIADAVMGKIAELGEQDRRMIANCQLPIAKLEPGQIGNRQSEIGNGNVGSDR
;
A
#
# COMPACT_ATOMS: atom_id res chain seq x y z
N MET A 1 11.09 -19.70 -5.68
CA MET A 1 11.74 -18.45 -5.27
C MET A 1 10.97 -17.70 -4.17
N ASN A 2 9.67 -17.91 -4.03
CA ASN A 2 8.86 -17.24 -3.01
C ASN A 2 8.58 -18.08 -1.75
N GLN A 3 9.42 -19.07 -1.45
CA GLN A 3 9.27 -19.95 -0.29
C GLN A 3 10.61 -20.20 0.39
N GLY A 4 10.57 -20.59 1.67
CA GLY A 4 11.73 -21.07 2.43
C GLY A 4 12.92 -20.10 2.46
N ALA A 5 14.13 -20.64 2.30
CA ALA A 5 15.39 -19.90 2.34
C ALA A 5 15.50 -18.85 1.22
N TRP A 6 14.97 -19.16 0.02
CA TRP A 6 14.97 -18.22 -1.11
C TRP A 6 14.13 -16.97 -0.83
N LYS A 7 12.95 -17.15 -0.23
CA LYS A 7 12.13 -15.97 0.15
C LYS A 7 12.83 -15.14 1.23
N ARG A 8 13.51 -15.77 2.19
CA ARG A 8 14.31 -15.04 3.21
C ARG A 8 15.44 -14.25 2.56
N PHE A 9 16.19 -14.86 1.63
CA PHE A 9 17.25 -14.18 0.89
C PHE A 9 16.73 -12.96 0.12
N TRP A 10 15.66 -13.12 -0.67
CA TRP A 10 15.08 -12.00 -1.42
C TRP A 10 14.47 -10.93 -0.52
N THR A 11 13.90 -11.31 0.62
CA THR A 11 13.43 -10.34 1.63
C THR A 11 14.60 -9.54 2.20
N TRP A 12 15.73 -10.20 2.50
CA TRP A 12 16.93 -9.50 2.93
C TRP A 12 17.46 -8.53 1.86
N CYS A 13 17.54 -8.93 0.61
CA CYS A 13 17.88 -8.04 -0.51
C CYS A 13 16.93 -6.84 -0.60
N GLN A 14 15.64 -7.08 -0.42
CA GLN A 14 14.63 -6.02 -0.45
C GLN A 14 14.78 -5.04 0.71
N CYS A 15 15.02 -5.55 1.92
CA CYS A 15 15.23 -4.73 3.12
C CYS A 15 16.50 -3.85 3.03
N THR A 16 17.54 -4.34 2.37
CA THR A 16 18.85 -3.67 2.27
C THR A 16 18.96 -2.86 0.99
N LEU A 17 19.15 -3.53 -0.14
CA LEU A 17 19.41 -2.89 -1.43
C LEU A 17 18.16 -2.20 -1.99
N GLY A 18 17.02 -2.90 -1.96
CA GLY A 18 15.75 -2.37 -2.49
C GLY A 18 15.28 -1.14 -1.72
N ALA A 19 15.22 -1.23 -0.38
CA ALA A 19 14.86 -0.09 0.45
C ALA A 19 15.90 1.04 0.40
N GLY A 20 17.16 0.72 0.15
CA GLY A 20 18.25 1.70 0.04
C GLY A 20 18.08 2.64 -1.14
N TRP A 21 17.91 2.12 -2.34
CA TRP A 21 17.80 2.97 -3.54
C TRP A 21 16.50 3.76 -3.60
N ILE A 22 15.37 3.19 -3.16
CA ILE A 22 14.09 3.92 -3.04
C ILE A 22 14.24 5.06 -2.03
N HIS A 23 14.88 4.78 -0.88
CA HIS A 23 15.15 5.81 0.11
C HIS A 23 15.98 6.95 -0.49
N LEU A 24 17.07 6.66 -1.21
CA LEU A 24 17.89 7.67 -1.88
C LEU A 24 17.08 8.50 -2.90
N ALA A 25 16.07 7.93 -3.51
CA ALA A 25 15.21 8.62 -4.47
C ALA A 25 14.07 9.43 -3.83
N THR A 26 13.83 9.32 -2.52
CA THR A 26 12.62 9.87 -1.89
C THR A 26 12.82 10.53 -0.52
N TYR A 27 13.95 10.34 0.14
CA TYR A 27 14.13 10.66 1.57
C TYR A 27 13.95 12.15 1.93
N ASN A 28 14.28 13.08 1.01
CA ASN A 28 14.17 14.52 1.27
C ASN A 28 12.73 15.06 1.20
N ILE A 29 11.83 14.29 0.57
CA ILE A 29 10.49 14.76 0.21
C ILE A 29 9.39 13.77 0.64
N MET A 30 9.71 12.76 1.46
CA MET A 30 8.73 11.77 1.89
C MET A 30 8.24 12.06 3.31
N ASN A 31 6.95 12.29 3.44
CA ASN A 31 6.23 12.39 4.70
C ASN A 31 5.35 11.14 4.91
N VAL A 32 5.41 10.57 6.09
CA VAL A 32 4.67 9.37 6.46
C VAL A 32 3.82 9.65 7.70
N TYR A 33 2.57 9.23 7.66
CA TYR A 33 1.59 9.44 8.71
C TYR A 33 0.88 8.13 9.05
N GLY A 34 0.52 7.94 10.33
CA GLY A 34 -0.26 6.78 10.77
C GLY A 34 0.52 5.46 10.77
N LEU A 35 1.86 5.49 10.82
CA LEU A 35 2.68 4.27 10.82
C LEU A 35 2.47 3.43 12.09
N GLU A 36 2.05 4.05 13.19
CA GLU A 36 1.63 3.41 14.43
C GLU A 36 0.49 2.40 14.24
N ASN A 37 -0.38 2.61 13.25
CA ASN A 37 -1.44 1.66 12.90
C ASN A 37 -0.88 0.33 12.38
N VAL A 38 0.25 0.37 11.68
CA VAL A 38 0.94 -0.84 11.22
C VAL A 38 1.62 -1.55 12.39
N GLU A 39 2.25 -0.82 13.29
CA GLU A 39 2.89 -1.40 14.47
C GLU A 39 1.87 -2.01 15.45
N ALA A 40 0.66 -1.46 15.51
CA ALA A 40 -0.43 -1.96 16.34
C ALA A 40 -1.07 -3.25 15.79
N ALA A 41 -0.87 -3.57 14.50
CA ALA A 41 -1.41 -4.79 13.92
C ALA A 41 -0.70 -6.04 14.46
N SER A 42 -1.42 -7.15 14.59
CA SER A 42 -0.86 -8.40 15.10
C SER A 42 0.19 -9.00 14.18
N ARG A 43 1.34 -9.35 14.71
CA ARG A 43 2.46 -9.97 13.96
C ARG A 43 2.22 -11.43 13.61
N GLU A 44 1.25 -12.06 14.26
CA GLU A 44 0.89 -13.46 14.06
C GLU A 44 -0.01 -13.68 12.84
N ARG A 45 -0.62 -12.62 12.33
CA ARG A 45 -1.58 -12.67 11.21
C ARG A 45 -1.04 -11.91 10.01
N PRO A 46 -1.34 -12.38 8.77
CA PRO A 46 -1.03 -11.64 7.55
C PRO A 46 -1.65 -10.24 7.55
N LEU A 47 -0.92 -9.30 6.98
CA LEU A 47 -1.35 -7.92 6.81
C LEU A 47 -1.60 -7.62 5.33
N LEU A 48 -2.77 -7.11 5.01
CA LEU A 48 -3.16 -6.63 3.69
C LEU A 48 -3.17 -5.11 3.68
N LEU A 49 -2.22 -4.51 2.98
CA LEU A 49 -2.14 -3.08 2.74
C LEU A 49 -2.86 -2.77 1.44
N VAL A 50 -3.94 -2.01 1.51
CA VAL A 50 -4.75 -1.66 0.35
C VAL A 50 -4.56 -0.19 0.04
N ALA A 51 -3.96 0.11 -1.13
CA ALA A 51 -3.58 1.47 -1.51
C ALA A 51 -4.21 1.90 -2.84
N ASN A 52 -4.46 3.21 -3.01
CA ASN A 52 -4.71 3.79 -4.32
C ASN A 52 -3.52 3.55 -5.26
N HIS A 53 -3.74 3.60 -6.58
CA HIS A 53 -2.71 3.28 -7.57
C HIS A 53 -2.48 4.42 -8.55
N ARG A 54 -1.39 5.15 -8.38
CA ARG A 54 -1.03 6.28 -9.24
C ARG A 54 0.32 6.13 -9.89
N SER A 55 1.25 5.49 -9.20
CA SER A 55 2.62 5.30 -9.67
C SER A 55 3.02 3.82 -9.73
N PHE A 56 3.93 3.49 -10.62
CA PHE A 56 4.62 2.20 -10.60
C PHE A 56 5.35 1.95 -9.27
N PHE A 57 5.77 3.03 -8.62
CA PHE A 57 6.59 2.98 -7.40
C PHE A 57 5.78 2.98 -6.10
N ASP A 58 4.44 2.99 -6.14
CA ASP A 58 3.60 3.11 -4.94
C ASP A 58 3.98 2.08 -3.87
N MET A 59 3.93 0.79 -4.20
CA MET A 59 4.24 -0.28 -3.23
C MET A 59 5.73 -0.39 -2.91
N TYR A 60 6.62 0.08 -3.77
CA TYR A 60 8.05 0.17 -3.44
C TYR A 60 8.30 1.22 -2.35
N ALA A 61 7.64 2.38 -2.43
CA ALA A 61 7.73 3.42 -1.42
C ALA A 61 7.15 2.94 -0.09
N VAL A 62 5.96 2.32 -0.10
CA VAL A 62 5.36 1.70 1.09
C VAL A 62 6.28 0.66 1.69
N SER A 63 6.86 -0.23 0.87
CA SER A 63 7.81 -1.24 1.34
C SER A 63 9.01 -0.63 2.05
N THR A 64 9.58 0.43 1.46
CA THR A 64 10.74 1.13 2.02
C THR A 64 10.42 1.74 3.39
N VAL A 65 9.24 2.38 3.51
CA VAL A 65 8.77 2.90 4.79
C VAL A 65 8.69 1.80 5.84
N LEU A 66 8.06 0.67 5.51
CA LEU A 66 7.93 -0.47 6.42
C LEU A 66 9.28 -1.03 6.83
N PHE A 67 10.20 -1.24 5.88
CA PHE A 67 11.50 -1.83 6.17
C PHE A 67 12.38 -0.95 7.04
N ARG A 68 12.28 0.36 6.89
CA ARG A 68 13.14 1.31 7.61
C ARG A 68 12.56 1.75 8.94
N ASN A 69 11.24 1.77 9.08
CA ASN A 69 10.59 2.45 10.20
C ASN A 69 9.71 1.51 11.05
N THR A 70 9.68 0.21 10.77
CA THR A 70 8.96 -0.75 11.60
C THR A 70 9.82 -1.95 11.96
N THR A 71 9.49 -2.63 13.06
CA THR A 71 10.23 -3.80 13.58
C THR A 71 9.68 -5.14 13.09
N TRP A 72 8.69 -5.14 12.21
CA TRP A 72 8.10 -6.36 11.66
C TRP A 72 9.09 -7.19 10.86
N THR A 73 9.02 -8.52 11.02
CA THR A 73 9.61 -9.44 10.03
C THR A 73 8.70 -9.45 8.81
N LYS A 74 9.19 -8.99 7.68
CA LYS A 74 8.36 -8.68 6.51
C LYS A 74 8.64 -9.63 5.37
N ARG A 75 7.59 -10.26 4.86
CA ARG A 75 7.61 -10.99 3.61
C ARG A 75 6.57 -10.36 2.69
N LEU A 76 7.05 -9.54 1.76
CA LEU A 76 6.18 -8.75 0.89
C LEU A 76 5.78 -9.53 -0.36
N PHE A 77 4.51 -9.38 -0.73
CA PHE A 77 3.92 -9.94 -1.93
C PHE A 77 3.01 -8.90 -2.59
N PHE A 78 3.19 -8.71 -3.90
CA PHE A 78 2.40 -7.78 -4.68
C PHE A 78 1.81 -8.53 -5.88
N PRO A 79 0.51 -8.87 -5.89
CA PRO A 79 -0.11 -9.48 -7.05
C PRO A 79 -0.03 -8.52 -8.24
N VAL A 80 0.42 -9.02 -9.38
CA VAL A 80 0.69 -8.19 -10.55
C VAL A 80 0.11 -8.79 -11.83
N ARG A 81 -0.11 -7.93 -12.84
CA ARG A 81 -0.37 -8.40 -14.19
C ARG A 81 0.90 -9.05 -14.75
N GLY A 82 0.85 -10.35 -15.00
CA GLY A 82 2.02 -11.18 -15.31
C GLY A 82 2.69 -10.84 -16.66
N ARG A 83 1.97 -10.23 -17.62
CA ARG A 83 2.51 -9.97 -18.96
C ARG A 83 3.82 -9.18 -18.93
N PHE A 84 3.91 -8.11 -18.15
CA PHE A 84 5.15 -7.34 -18.03
C PHE A 84 6.21 -8.09 -17.23
N PHE A 85 5.88 -8.50 -16.01
CA PHE A 85 6.87 -8.99 -15.03
C PHE A 85 7.37 -10.42 -15.29
N TYR A 86 6.65 -11.23 -16.13
CA TYR A 86 6.95 -12.64 -16.32
C TYR A 86 7.07 -13.07 -17.80
N GLN A 87 6.58 -12.26 -18.74
CA GLN A 87 6.64 -12.56 -20.18
C GLN A 87 7.56 -11.61 -20.96
N ASN A 88 8.01 -10.51 -20.34
CA ASN A 88 8.92 -9.55 -20.93
C ASN A 88 10.29 -9.65 -20.25
N PRO A 89 11.41 -9.81 -20.98
CA PRO A 89 12.74 -9.91 -20.39
C PRO A 89 13.11 -8.72 -19.48
N LEU A 90 12.77 -7.49 -19.91
CA LEU A 90 12.98 -6.31 -19.09
C LEU A 90 12.13 -6.35 -17.81
N GLY A 91 10.87 -6.78 -17.90
CA GLY A 91 9.99 -6.93 -16.75
C GLY A 91 10.48 -8.00 -15.78
N LEU A 92 11.03 -9.10 -16.31
CA LEU A 92 11.65 -10.14 -15.48
C LEU A 92 12.88 -9.59 -14.73
N LEU A 93 13.72 -8.80 -15.39
CA LEU A 93 14.86 -8.13 -14.78
C LEU A 93 14.41 -7.14 -13.71
N VAL A 94 13.35 -6.36 -13.96
CA VAL A 94 12.74 -5.44 -12.99
C VAL A 94 12.20 -6.21 -11.78
N ASN A 95 11.51 -7.33 -11.98
CA ASN A 95 11.04 -8.17 -10.88
C ASN A 95 12.18 -8.74 -10.06
N LEU A 96 13.27 -9.15 -10.72
CA LEU A 96 14.46 -9.70 -10.04
C LEU A 96 15.18 -8.62 -9.21
N ILE A 97 15.50 -7.47 -9.80
CA ILE A 97 16.38 -6.46 -9.19
C ILE A 97 15.60 -5.46 -8.35
N MET A 98 14.45 -4.98 -8.83
CA MET A 98 13.68 -3.94 -8.13
C MET A 98 12.58 -4.53 -7.25
N GLY A 99 11.92 -5.58 -7.73
CA GLY A 99 10.86 -6.26 -7.00
C GLY A 99 11.38 -7.30 -6.00
N TRP A 100 12.62 -7.76 -6.14
CA TRP A 100 13.22 -8.82 -5.31
C TRP A 100 12.26 -10.01 -5.17
N TRP A 101 11.69 -10.44 -6.31
CA TRP A 101 10.71 -11.51 -6.43
C TRP A 101 9.43 -11.32 -5.58
N SER A 102 9.09 -10.09 -5.22
CA SER A 102 7.84 -9.79 -4.51
C SER A 102 6.66 -9.49 -5.42
N MET A 103 6.88 -9.36 -6.75
CA MET A 103 5.81 -9.22 -7.76
C MET A 103 5.13 -10.57 -7.99
N TYR A 104 4.35 -11.04 -7.00
CA TYR A 104 3.80 -12.38 -6.93
C TYR A 104 2.50 -12.41 -6.12
N PRO A 105 1.49 -13.26 -6.46
CA PRO A 105 1.43 -14.09 -7.67
C PRO A 105 1.12 -13.30 -8.95
N PRO A 106 1.49 -13.81 -10.14
CA PRO A 106 1.15 -13.20 -11.42
C PRO A 106 -0.25 -13.57 -11.87
N PHE A 107 -0.94 -12.62 -12.55
CA PHE A 107 -2.24 -12.81 -13.21
C PHE A 107 -2.12 -12.50 -14.69
N PHE A 108 -2.65 -13.37 -15.54
CA PHE A 108 -2.46 -13.31 -17.00
C PHE A 108 -3.76 -13.09 -17.81
N ALA A 109 -4.92 -13.31 -17.21
CA ALA A 109 -6.18 -13.04 -17.86
C ALA A 109 -6.40 -11.52 -17.98
N THR A 110 -6.39 -11.02 -19.21
CA THR A 110 -6.61 -9.61 -19.53
C THR A 110 -7.60 -9.51 -20.69
N GLY A 111 -8.45 -8.46 -20.69
CA GLY A 111 -9.50 -8.24 -21.67
C GLY A 111 -10.80 -8.99 -21.33
N ASP A 112 -11.81 -8.77 -22.18
CA ASP A 112 -13.17 -9.24 -21.92
C ASP A 112 -13.33 -10.75 -22.14
N HIS A 113 -12.45 -11.38 -22.96
CA HIS A 113 -12.49 -12.80 -23.30
C HIS A 113 -11.11 -13.46 -23.19
N PRO A 114 -10.57 -13.63 -21.95
CA PRO A 114 -9.32 -14.34 -21.77
C PRO A 114 -9.50 -15.84 -22.10
N ILE A 115 -8.45 -16.45 -22.69
CA ILE A 115 -8.44 -17.89 -23.02
C ILE A 115 -8.58 -18.73 -21.74
N PRO A 116 -9.21 -19.94 -21.84
CA PRO A 116 -9.50 -20.79 -20.68
C PRO A 116 -8.28 -21.10 -19.80
N GLU A 117 -7.13 -21.35 -20.40
CA GLU A 117 -5.87 -21.67 -19.71
C GLU A 117 -5.40 -20.51 -18.82
N LYS A 118 -5.53 -19.28 -19.27
CA LYS A 118 -5.20 -18.09 -18.47
C LYS A 118 -6.17 -17.91 -17.32
N ARG A 119 -7.46 -18.18 -17.53
CA ARG A 119 -8.45 -18.17 -16.46
C ARG A 119 -8.17 -19.24 -15.39
N ALA A 120 -7.79 -20.44 -15.82
CA ALA A 120 -7.43 -21.53 -14.91
C ALA A 120 -6.18 -21.17 -14.10
N PHE A 121 -5.17 -20.57 -14.76
CA PHE A 121 -3.97 -20.09 -14.08
C PHE A 121 -4.29 -18.98 -13.08
N ASP A 122 -5.12 -18.01 -13.43
CA ASP A 122 -5.50 -16.92 -12.53
C ASP A 122 -6.31 -17.41 -11.33
N LYS A 123 -7.13 -18.46 -11.50
CA LYS A 123 -7.76 -19.15 -10.38
C LYS A 123 -6.72 -19.74 -9.43
N PHE A 124 -5.70 -20.42 -9.96
CA PHE A 124 -4.60 -20.94 -9.16
C PHE A 124 -3.81 -19.80 -8.48
N SER A 125 -3.49 -18.74 -9.21
CA SER A 125 -2.83 -17.55 -8.64
C SER A 125 -3.64 -16.92 -7.52
N PHE A 126 -4.96 -16.89 -7.66
CA PHE A 126 -5.84 -16.37 -6.63
C PHE A 126 -5.86 -17.28 -5.38
N SER A 127 -5.86 -18.61 -5.53
CA SER A 127 -5.74 -19.51 -4.37
C SER A 127 -4.42 -19.33 -3.64
N VAL A 128 -3.30 -19.17 -4.37
CA VAL A 128 -1.99 -18.89 -3.78
C VAL A 128 -2.01 -17.54 -3.03
N LEU A 129 -2.65 -16.51 -3.60
CA LEU A 129 -2.78 -15.21 -2.94
C LEU A 129 -3.62 -15.31 -1.66
N THR A 130 -4.71 -16.08 -1.70
CA THR A 130 -5.58 -16.36 -0.54
C THR A 130 -4.79 -17.07 0.56
N ASP A 131 -4.01 -18.09 0.21
CA ASP A 131 -3.16 -18.81 1.16
C ASP A 131 -2.12 -17.87 1.81
N LEU A 132 -1.47 -17.00 1.03
CA LEU A 132 -0.53 -16.01 1.55
C LEU A 132 -1.19 -14.99 2.48
N ALA A 133 -2.44 -14.64 2.20
CA ALA A 133 -3.23 -13.68 2.99
C ALA A 133 -3.91 -14.31 4.21
N SER A 134 -4.04 -15.64 4.25
CA SER A 134 -4.66 -16.37 5.37
C SER A 134 -3.63 -16.86 6.38
N THR A 135 -2.42 -17.20 5.92
CA THR A 135 -1.43 -17.94 6.70
C THR A 135 -0.06 -17.28 6.65
N GLY A 136 0.73 -17.54 7.68
CA GLY A 136 2.13 -17.14 7.74
C GLY A 136 2.36 -15.80 8.42
N PRO A 137 2.92 -15.83 9.64
CA PRO A 137 3.31 -14.63 10.35
C PRO A 137 4.31 -13.81 9.52
N GLY A 138 4.14 -12.48 9.53
CA GLY A 138 4.99 -11.56 8.77
C GLY A 138 4.72 -11.50 7.26
N ASN A 139 3.70 -12.18 6.73
CA ASN A 139 3.26 -11.94 5.35
C ASN A 139 2.58 -10.59 5.26
N ILE A 140 3.04 -9.76 4.32
CA ILE A 140 2.43 -8.48 3.97
C ILE A 140 2.08 -8.52 2.50
N ILE A 141 0.81 -8.32 2.19
CA ILE A 141 0.31 -8.25 0.83
C ILE A 141 -0.01 -6.79 0.52
N GLY A 142 0.60 -6.22 -0.51
CA GLY A 142 0.22 -4.92 -1.03
C GLY A 142 -0.74 -5.08 -2.20
N PHE A 143 -1.87 -4.40 -2.15
CA PHE A 143 -2.93 -4.54 -3.15
C PHE A 143 -3.48 -3.19 -3.59
N HIS A 144 -3.71 -3.05 -4.90
CA HIS A 144 -4.36 -1.88 -5.48
C HIS A 144 -5.78 -2.25 -5.94
N PRO A 145 -6.84 -1.82 -5.23
CA PRO A 145 -8.22 -2.22 -5.54
C PRO A 145 -8.68 -1.71 -6.92
N GLU A 146 -8.09 -0.64 -7.42
CA GLU A 146 -8.39 -0.07 -8.74
C GLU A 146 -7.97 -1.00 -9.89
N GLY A 147 -7.07 -1.96 -9.66
CA GLY A 147 -6.59 -2.93 -10.65
C GLY A 147 -5.76 -2.34 -11.79
N THR A 148 -5.67 -1.01 -11.90
CA THR A 148 -4.85 -0.28 -12.86
C THR A 148 -4.50 1.10 -12.33
N ARG A 149 -3.42 1.70 -12.86
CA ARG A 149 -3.00 3.05 -12.44
C ARG A 149 -4.02 4.11 -12.86
N ASN A 150 -4.41 4.94 -11.93
CA ASN A 150 -5.15 6.15 -12.23
C ASN A 150 -4.20 7.21 -12.83
N LYS A 151 -4.56 7.73 -13.99
CA LYS A 151 -3.76 8.72 -14.75
C LYS A 151 -4.33 10.14 -14.66
N SER A 152 -5.35 10.36 -13.83
CA SER A 152 -5.90 11.70 -13.59
C SER A 152 -4.83 12.61 -12.98
N ASP A 153 -4.85 13.90 -13.29
CA ASP A 153 -3.96 14.88 -12.67
C ASP A 153 -4.38 15.20 -11.21
N ASP A 154 -5.66 15.01 -10.86
CA ASP A 154 -6.12 15.16 -9.48
C ASP A 154 -5.70 13.96 -8.63
N PRO A 155 -4.80 14.14 -7.62
CA PRO A 155 -4.33 13.07 -6.75
C PRO A 155 -5.43 12.46 -5.87
N TYR A 156 -6.56 13.12 -5.73
CA TYR A 156 -7.70 12.69 -4.92
C TYR A 156 -8.84 12.08 -5.73
N SER A 157 -8.64 11.88 -7.03
CA SER A 157 -9.56 11.10 -7.86
C SER A 157 -9.21 9.60 -7.75
N TYR A 158 -10.21 8.75 -7.79
CA TYR A 158 -10.06 7.30 -7.67
C TYR A 158 -10.80 6.58 -8.79
N LEU A 159 -10.23 5.48 -9.27
CA LEU A 159 -10.95 4.57 -10.13
C LEU A 159 -11.85 3.66 -9.28
N ARG A 160 -12.82 3.05 -9.93
CA ARG A 160 -13.72 2.11 -9.27
C ARG A 160 -12.97 0.90 -8.76
N ALA A 161 -13.23 0.50 -7.52
CA ALA A 161 -12.66 -0.70 -6.94
C ALA A 161 -13.15 -1.97 -7.66
N GLN A 162 -12.24 -2.91 -7.88
CA GLN A 162 -12.53 -4.21 -8.46
C GLN A 162 -12.99 -5.18 -7.35
N PRO A 163 -14.00 -6.03 -7.59
CA PRO A 163 -14.52 -6.94 -6.55
C PRO A 163 -13.53 -8.00 -6.09
N GLY A 164 -12.42 -8.20 -6.81
CA GLY A 164 -11.38 -9.17 -6.45
C GLY A 164 -10.75 -8.93 -5.08
N ILE A 165 -10.62 -7.67 -4.64
CA ILE A 165 -10.13 -7.37 -3.29
C ILE A 165 -11.14 -7.80 -2.22
N GLY A 166 -12.45 -7.58 -2.46
CA GLY A 166 -13.50 -8.00 -1.55
C GLY A 166 -13.56 -9.53 -1.42
N LYS A 167 -13.38 -10.26 -2.53
CA LYS A 167 -13.28 -11.71 -2.49
C LYS A 167 -12.05 -12.17 -1.69
N LEU A 168 -10.89 -11.59 -1.90
CA LEU A 168 -9.68 -11.91 -1.14
C LEU A 168 -9.89 -11.71 0.36
N ILE A 169 -10.50 -10.60 0.76
CA ILE A 169 -10.79 -10.28 2.16
C ILE A 169 -11.81 -11.27 2.74
N MET A 170 -12.84 -11.66 1.98
CA MET A 170 -13.84 -12.62 2.39
C MET A 170 -13.22 -14.01 2.61
N ASP A 171 -12.38 -14.47 1.68
CA ASP A 171 -11.80 -15.83 1.71
C ASP A 171 -10.68 -15.94 2.76
N ALA A 172 -9.80 -14.95 2.85
CA ALA A 172 -8.57 -15.02 3.65
C ALA A 172 -8.70 -14.37 5.04
N ARG A 173 -9.60 -13.43 5.23
CA ARG A 173 -9.81 -12.67 6.48
C ARG A 173 -8.52 -12.09 7.07
N PRO A 174 -7.66 -11.43 6.26
CA PRO A 174 -6.43 -10.81 6.76
C PRO A 174 -6.74 -9.61 7.64
N GLN A 175 -5.71 -9.08 8.29
CA GLN A 175 -5.77 -7.72 8.83
C GLN A 175 -5.67 -6.72 7.67
N VAL A 176 -6.56 -5.73 7.60
CA VAL A 176 -6.64 -4.80 6.46
C VAL A 176 -6.33 -3.38 6.93
N ILE A 177 -5.32 -2.76 6.33
CA ILE A 177 -4.98 -1.35 6.56
C ILE A 177 -5.10 -0.61 5.23
N PRO A 178 -5.93 0.44 5.14
CA PRO A 178 -6.00 1.32 3.98
C PRO A 178 -4.78 2.24 3.95
N VAL A 179 -4.27 2.51 2.76
CA VAL A 179 -3.11 3.40 2.55
C VAL A 179 -3.44 4.40 1.45
N PHE A 180 -3.22 5.68 1.73
CA PHE A 180 -3.29 6.72 0.70
C PHE A 180 -1.88 7.16 0.32
N ILE A 181 -1.62 7.30 -0.99
CA ILE A 181 -0.31 7.67 -1.54
C ILE A 181 -0.49 8.79 -2.56
N ALA A 182 0.30 9.86 -2.42
CA ALA A 182 0.36 10.96 -3.36
C ALA A 182 1.80 11.45 -3.59
N GLY A 183 2.05 12.15 -4.71
CA GLY A 183 3.32 12.82 -5.02
C GLY A 183 4.38 11.93 -5.69
N LEU A 184 4.13 10.64 -5.92
CA LEU A 184 5.08 9.77 -6.61
C LEU A 184 5.05 9.94 -8.14
N CYS A 185 6.22 10.09 -8.74
CA CYS A 185 6.41 10.15 -10.19
C CYS A 185 6.59 8.76 -10.80
N ASN A 186 6.15 8.57 -12.06
CA ASN A 186 6.35 7.32 -12.80
C ASN A 186 7.72 7.17 -13.48
N SER A 187 8.54 8.21 -13.46
CA SER A 187 9.89 8.23 -14.03
C SER A 187 10.93 8.26 -12.90
N LEU A 188 11.75 7.22 -12.80
CA LEU A 188 12.77 7.14 -11.76
C LEU A 188 13.80 8.30 -11.82
N PRO A 189 14.36 8.67 -13.00
CA PRO A 189 15.26 9.81 -13.08
C PRO A 189 14.60 11.12 -12.61
N ARG A 190 13.33 11.33 -13.00
CA ARG A 190 12.57 12.51 -12.56
C ARG A 190 12.27 12.46 -11.05
N GLN A 191 11.99 11.28 -10.49
CA GLN A 191 11.78 11.11 -9.05
C GLN A 191 13.06 11.46 -8.27
N VAL A 192 14.20 11.00 -8.74
CA VAL A 192 15.51 11.35 -8.14
C VAL A 192 15.75 12.86 -8.21
N ALA A 193 15.54 13.49 -9.36
CA ALA A 193 15.69 14.94 -9.51
C ALA A 193 14.77 15.70 -8.54
N ARG A 194 13.49 15.33 -8.45
CA ARG A 194 12.53 15.92 -7.50
C ARG A 194 12.99 15.79 -6.05
N ASN A 195 13.54 14.65 -5.67
CA ASN A 195 14.05 14.42 -4.33
C ASN A 195 15.22 15.37 -4.00
N TRP A 196 16.16 15.53 -4.92
CA TRP A 196 17.33 16.41 -4.72
C TRP A 196 16.98 17.90 -4.76
N ASN A 197 16.08 18.28 -5.64
CA ASN A 197 15.59 19.66 -5.75
C ASN A 197 14.54 20.01 -4.69
N ARG A 198 14.10 19.02 -3.87
CA ARG A 198 13.02 19.18 -2.87
C ARG A 198 11.72 19.72 -3.46
N GLU A 199 11.38 19.21 -4.65
CA GLU A 199 10.12 19.51 -5.32
C GLU A 199 8.97 18.73 -4.66
N GLU A 200 7.93 18.44 -5.37
CA GLU A 200 6.69 17.78 -4.94
C GLU A 200 6.83 16.72 -3.82
N VAL A 201 6.19 16.99 -2.68
CA VAL A 201 6.26 16.13 -1.49
C VAL A 201 5.47 14.84 -1.72
N ILE A 202 6.12 13.71 -1.40
CA ILE A 202 5.47 12.41 -1.34
C ILE A 202 4.79 12.27 0.03
N ARG A 203 3.53 11.88 0.04
CA ARG A 203 2.76 11.67 1.26
C ARG A 203 2.16 10.28 1.27
N ILE A 204 2.41 9.56 2.36
CA ILE A 204 1.90 8.21 2.60
C ILE A 204 1.17 8.21 3.93
N HIS A 205 -0.13 7.92 3.89
CA HIS A 205 -0.97 7.83 5.08
C HIS A 205 -1.41 6.38 5.29
N PHE A 206 -1.07 5.82 6.44
CA PHE A 206 -1.57 4.52 6.88
C PHE A 206 -2.79 4.74 7.76
N GLY A 207 -3.95 4.28 7.34
CA GLY A 207 -5.18 4.34 8.13
C GLY A 207 -5.22 3.31 9.25
N PRO A 208 -6.23 3.36 10.11
CA PRO A 208 -6.44 2.37 11.15
C PRO A 208 -6.81 1.01 10.56
N LEU A 209 -6.60 -0.05 11.37
CA LEU A 209 -7.05 -1.39 11.05
C LEU A 209 -8.57 -1.40 10.82
N LEU A 210 -9.01 -1.92 9.68
CA LEU A 210 -10.42 -1.92 9.33
C LEU A 210 -11.19 -3.03 10.06
N ASN A 211 -12.30 -2.66 10.65
CA ASN A 211 -13.30 -3.64 11.08
C ASN A 211 -14.28 -3.90 9.93
N LEU A 212 -14.22 -5.09 9.38
CA LEU A 212 -15.07 -5.53 8.26
C LEU A 212 -16.04 -6.66 8.67
N SER A 213 -16.21 -6.92 9.97
CA SER A 213 -17.04 -8.03 10.50
C SER A 213 -18.45 -8.04 9.92
N GLU A 214 -19.12 -6.89 9.87
CA GLU A 214 -20.48 -6.76 9.31
C GLU A 214 -20.59 -7.22 7.84
N HIS A 215 -19.50 -7.09 7.08
CA HIS A 215 -19.47 -7.57 5.68
C HIS A 215 -19.09 -9.04 5.60
N LEU A 216 -18.21 -9.51 6.50
CA LEU A 216 -17.71 -10.89 6.52
C LEU A 216 -18.76 -11.89 7.00
N ASP A 217 -19.81 -11.42 7.67
CA ASP A 217 -20.96 -12.24 8.12
C ASP A 217 -22.04 -12.37 7.02
N LYS A 218 -21.91 -11.61 5.92
CA LYS A 218 -22.83 -11.69 4.77
C LYS A 218 -22.49 -12.89 3.88
N PRO A 219 -23.46 -13.37 3.07
CA PRO A 219 -23.22 -14.45 2.12
C PRO A 219 -22.08 -14.13 1.13
N ASP A 220 -21.27 -15.15 0.83
CA ASP A 220 -20.19 -15.07 -0.18
C ASP A 220 -20.79 -14.93 -1.60
N ARG A 221 -20.94 -13.69 -2.05
CA ARG A 221 -21.54 -13.31 -3.33
C ARG A 221 -20.81 -12.10 -3.93
N LEU A 222 -20.87 -11.97 -5.24
CA LEU A 222 -20.27 -10.85 -5.96
C LEU A 222 -20.72 -9.48 -5.42
N ARG A 223 -21.96 -9.37 -4.96
CA ARG A 223 -22.48 -8.13 -4.35
C ARG A 223 -21.73 -7.80 -3.07
N THR A 224 -21.57 -8.78 -2.19
CA THR A 224 -20.81 -8.60 -0.93
C THR A 224 -19.34 -8.25 -1.21
N HIS A 225 -18.72 -8.89 -2.22
CA HIS A 225 -17.36 -8.55 -2.63
C HIS A 225 -17.23 -7.08 -3.10
N LYS A 226 -18.22 -6.57 -3.82
CA LYS A 226 -18.26 -5.16 -4.21
C LYS A 226 -18.44 -4.25 -3.02
N GLU A 227 -19.35 -4.58 -2.10
CA GLU A 227 -19.58 -3.81 -0.87
C GLU A 227 -18.29 -3.69 -0.04
N ILE A 228 -17.53 -4.78 0.11
CA ILE A 228 -16.21 -4.77 0.80
C ILE A 228 -15.22 -3.91 0.04
N ALA A 229 -15.13 -4.07 -1.28
CA ALA A 229 -14.21 -3.30 -2.12
C ALA A 229 -14.50 -1.80 -2.05
N ASP A 230 -15.76 -1.43 -2.12
CA ASP A 230 -16.20 -0.03 -2.03
C ASP A 230 -15.97 0.53 -0.60
N ALA A 231 -16.20 -0.26 0.45
CA ALA A 231 -15.91 0.15 1.83
C ALA A 231 -14.42 0.43 2.05
N VAL A 232 -13.54 -0.46 1.57
CA VAL A 232 -12.08 -0.25 1.64
C VAL A 232 -11.65 0.98 0.84
N MET A 233 -12.21 1.15 -0.37
CA MET A 233 -11.91 2.32 -1.21
C MET A 233 -12.38 3.61 -0.58
N GLY A 234 -13.54 3.60 0.09
CA GLY A 234 -14.04 4.73 0.88
C GLY A 234 -13.06 5.14 1.98
N LYS A 235 -12.43 4.18 2.67
CA LYS A 235 -11.42 4.48 3.69
C LYS A 235 -10.13 5.08 3.09
N ILE A 236 -9.71 4.65 1.92
CA ILE A 236 -8.61 5.29 1.20
C ILE A 236 -8.97 6.74 0.81
N ALA A 237 -10.20 6.96 0.36
CA ALA A 237 -10.67 8.30 0.02
C ALA A 237 -10.75 9.22 1.25
N GLU A 238 -11.18 8.71 2.41
CA GLU A 238 -11.16 9.45 3.68
C GLU A 238 -9.75 9.91 4.05
N LEU A 239 -8.72 9.05 3.88
CA LEU A 239 -7.33 9.42 4.09
C LEU A 239 -6.86 10.49 3.09
N GLY A 240 -7.30 10.41 1.84
CA GLY A 240 -7.02 11.44 0.84
C GLY A 240 -7.64 12.79 1.20
N GLU A 241 -8.86 12.81 1.72
CA GLU A 241 -9.50 14.05 2.21
C GLU A 241 -8.79 14.61 3.45
N GLN A 242 -8.25 13.76 4.34
CA GLN A 242 -7.42 14.21 5.45
C GLN A 242 -6.13 14.86 4.94
N ASP A 243 -5.46 14.26 3.97
CA ASP A 243 -4.27 14.81 3.31
C ASP A 243 -4.59 16.18 2.67
N ARG A 244 -5.69 16.28 1.92
CA ARG A 244 -6.13 17.53 1.29
C ARG A 244 -6.33 18.65 2.31
N ARG A 245 -7.00 18.35 3.43
CA ARG A 245 -7.22 19.31 4.54
C ARG A 245 -5.91 19.73 5.19
N MET A 246 -4.99 18.80 5.41
CA MET A 246 -3.67 19.10 5.97
C MET A 246 -2.91 20.11 5.10
N ILE A 247 -2.90 19.90 3.77
CA ILE A 247 -2.24 20.82 2.83
C ILE A 247 -2.93 22.19 2.85
N ALA A 248 -4.26 22.22 2.77
CA ALA A 248 -5.01 23.48 2.80
C ALA A 248 -4.72 24.28 4.07
N ASN A 249 -4.67 23.63 5.22
CA ASN A 249 -4.33 24.27 6.49
C ASN A 249 -2.89 24.77 6.57
N CYS A 250 -1.94 24.07 5.92
CA CYS A 250 -0.54 24.53 5.86
C CYS A 250 -0.35 25.71 4.89
N GLN A 251 -1.24 25.89 3.92
CA GLN A 251 -1.19 26.97 2.93
C GLN A 251 -1.94 28.24 3.36
N LEU A 252 -2.71 28.19 4.46
CA LEU A 252 -3.39 29.39 5.00
C LEU A 252 -2.35 30.37 5.51
N PRO A 253 -2.38 31.67 5.09
CA PRO A 253 -1.51 32.69 5.62
C PRO A 253 -1.70 32.84 7.14
N ILE A 254 -0.59 32.98 7.87
CA ILE A 254 -0.58 33.15 9.35
C ILE A 254 -1.47 34.31 9.79
N ALA A 255 -1.72 35.29 8.93
CA ALA A 255 -2.58 36.47 9.19
C ALA A 255 -4.08 36.14 9.37
N LYS A 256 -4.53 34.89 9.13
CA LYS A 256 -5.92 34.44 9.37
C LYS A 256 -6.10 33.61 10.64
N LEU A 257 -5.03 33.44 11.42
CA LEU A 257 -5.12 32.75 12.72
C LEU A 257 -5.42 33.80 13.80
N GLU A 258 -6.54 33.66 14.50
CA GLU A 258 -6.86 34.43 15.71
C GLU A 258 -5.74 34.31 16.73
N PRO A 259 -5.38 35.38 17.50
CA PRO A 259 -4.23 35.36 18.42
C PRO A 259 -4.25 34.26 19.49
N GLY A 260 -5.39 33.62 19.74
CA GLY A 260 -5.54 32.50 20.69
C GLY A 260 -5.19 31.11 20.13
N GLN A 261 -4.99 30.95 18.81
CA GLN A 261 -4.73 29.63 18.21
C GLN A 261 -3.23 29.31 18.05
N ILE A 262 -2.37 30.30 18.25
CA ILE A 262 -0.91 30.13 18.09
C ILE A 262 -0.31 29.34 19.28
N GLY A 263 -0.93 29.38 20.46
CA GLY A 263 -0.45 28.69 21.66
C GLY A 263 -0.67 27.17 21.67
N ASN A 264 -1.64 26.65 20.92
CA ASN A 264 -1.99 25.21 20.99
C ASN A 264 -1.25 24.33 19.99
N ARG A 265 -0.58 24.88 18.95
CA ARG A 265 0.15 24.08 17.97
C ARG A 265 1.46 23.46 18.45
N GLN A 266 2.06 24.02 19.49
CA GLN A 266 3.29 23.45 20.08
C GLN A 266 3.02 22.43 21.21
N SER A 267 1.82 22.39 21.79
CA SER A 267 1.48 21.45 22.86
C SER A 267 0.87 20.13 22.35
N GLU A 268 0.33 20.07 21.15
CA GLU A 268 -0.21 18.84 20.55
C GLU A 268 0.88 17.92 19.93
N ILE A 269 2.09 18.44 19.71
CA ILE A 269 3.23 17.66 19.23
C ILE A 269 4.04 17.05 20.40
N GLY A 270 3.74 17.40 21.65
CA GLY A 270 4.62 17.12 22.78
C GLY A 270 4.03 16.63 24.08
N ASN A 271 2.79 16.12 24.16
CA ASN A 271 2.29 15.55 25.42
C ASN A 271 1.29 14.40 25.19
N GLY A 272 1.81 13.24 24.87
CA GLY A 272 1.23 11.96 25.25
C GLY A 272 1.61 11.70 26.72
N ASN A 273 0.77 12.13 27.62
CA ASN A 273 0.98 12.07 29.07
C ASN A 273 1.04 10.60 29.53
N VAL A 274 2.19 10.21 30.07
CA VAL A 274 2.33 9.05 30.94
C VAL A 274 1.64 9.42 32.29
N GLY A 275 0.40 8.96 32.44
CA GLY A 275 -0.30 8.95 33.70
C GLY A 275 0.24 7.83 34.58
N SER A 276 1.07 8.17 35.54
CA SER A 276 1.33 7.36 36.73
C SER A 276 0.13 7.47 37.66
N ASP A 277 -0.49 6.34 37.99
CA ASP A 277 -1.21 6.19 39.25
C ASP A 277 -0.98 4.77 39.79
N ARG A 278 -0.39 4.80 40.96
CA ARG A 278 -0.30 3.96 42.18
C ARG A 278 -0.79 2.51 42.10
#